data_85d97224537712db956cdc142ab95a53
#
_entry.id   85d97224537712db956cdc142ab95a53
#
_cell.length_a   1.000
_cell.length_b   1.000
_cell.length_c   1.000
_cell.angle_alpha   90.00
_cell.angle_beta   90.00
_cell.angle_gamma   90.00
#
_symmetry.space_group_name_H-M   'P 1'
#
loop_
_entity.id
_entity.type
_entity.pdbx_description
1 polymer ?
#
loop_
_entity_poly.entity_id
_entity_poly.type
_entity_poly.pdbx_seq_one_letter_code
_entity_poly.pdbx_strand_id
1 'polypeptide(L)'
;MERKEFKWPQPLAGNKPRIWYGGDYNPDQWPEEVWDEDVALMQQAGVNLVSVAIFSWAKLEPEEGVYDFDWLDRVIDKLGKAGIAVDLASGTASPPMWMTQAHPEILWVDYRGDVCQPGARQHWRATSPVFLDYALSLCRKMAEHYKDNPYVVSWHVSNEYGCHNRFDYSEDAERAFQKWCEKKYGTIDAVDRKSVV
;
A
#
# COMPACT_ATOMS: atom_id res chain seq x y z
N MET A 1 13.70 28.65 6.30
CA MET A 1 13.52 27.26 5.83
C MET A 1 13.78 27.28 4.33
N GLU A 2 14.99 26.89 3.89
CA GLU A 2 15.28 26.75 2.46
C GLU A 2 14.36 25.71 1.87
N ARG A 3 13.60 26.07 0.83
CA ARG A 3 12.84 25.10 0.05
C ARG A 3 13.86 24.17 -0.62
N LYS A 4 13.92 22.90 -0.19
CA LYS A 4 14.62 21.88 -0.97
C LYS A 4 14.01 21.86 -2.36
N GLU A 5 14.84 22.08 -3.37
CA GLU A 5 14.42 21.99 -4.77
C GLU A 5 13.88 20.57 -5.03
N PHE A 6 12.61 20.46 -5.34
CA PHE A 6 11.99 19.17 -5.66
C PHE A 6 12.45 18.76 -7.05
N LYS A 7 13.23 17.69 -7.12
CA LYS A 7 13.63 17.10 -8.40
C LYS A 7 12.59 16.05 -8.79
N TRP A 8 11.89 16.30 -9.87
CA TRP A 8 11.00 15.31 -10.47
C TRP A 8 11.79 14.05 -10.82
N PRO A 9 11.17 12.84 -10.66
CA PRO A 9 11.76 11.61 -11.13
C PRO A 9 12.19 11.76 -12.60
N GLN A 10 13.44 11.38 -12.88
CA GLN A 10 13.92 11.45 -14.26
C GLN A 10 13.24 10.34 -15.08
N PRO A 11 12.91 10.61 -16.36
CA PRO A 11 12.46 9.55 -17.25
C PRO A 11 13.51 8.43 -17.28
N LEU A 12 13.06 7.18 -17.50
CA LEU A 12 13.97 6.07 -17.73
C LEU A 12 14.95 6.42 -18.85
N ALA A 13 16.20 5.97 -18.73
CA ALA A 13 17.28 6.31 -19.64
C ALA A 13 16.87 6.17 -21.12
N GLY A 14 17.06 7.24 -21.91
CA GLY A 14 16.68 7.29 -23.32
C GLY A 14 15.28 7.85 -23.62
N ASN A 15 14.44 8.07 -22.62
CA ASN A 15 13.12 8.66 -22.81
C ASN A 15 13.16 10.20 -22.73
N LYS A 16 12.45 10.87 -23.62
CA LYS A 16 12.20 12.31 -23.50
C LYS A 16 11.26 12.57 -22.31
N PRO A 17 11.43 13.70 -21.61
CA PRO A 17 10.46 14.12 -20.58
C PRO A 17 9.05 14.15 -21.17
N ARG A 18 8.13 13.46 -20.50
CA ARG A 18 6.72 13.39 -20.91
C ARG A 18 5.84 13.17 -19.67
N ILE A 19 4.56 13.35 -19.84
CA ILE A 19 3.58 13.06 -18.80
C ILE A 19 3.60 11.55 -18.52
N TRP A 20 3.63 11.17 -17.25
CA TRP A 20 3.40 9.79 -16.82
C TRP A 20 1.96 9.39 -17.16
N TYR A 21 1.82 8.27 -17.83
CA TYR A 21 0.54 7.76 -18.31
C TYR A 21 0.47 6.25 -18.15
N GLY A 22 -0.58 5.79 -17.44
CA GLY A 22 -0.81 4.38 -17.18
C GLY A 22 -1.86 4.18 -16.10
N GLY A 23 -1.85 3.05 -15.44
CA GLY A 23 -2.80 2.67 -14.41
C GLY A 23 -2.28 1.52 -13.57
N ASP A 24 -3.18 0.88 -12.83
CA ASP A 24 -2.86 -0.28 -12.02
C ASP A 24 -2.64 -1.51 -12.92
N TYR A 25 -1.62 -2.27 -12.59
CA TYR A 25 -1.31 -3.55 -13.23
C TYR A 25 -1.13 -4.63 -12.17
N ASN A 26 -1.93 -5.69 -12.25
CA ASN A 26 -1.95 -6.78 -11.29
C ASN A 26 -1.51 -8.10 -11.94
N PRO A 27 -0.23 -8.24 -12.34
CA PRO A 27 0.30 -9.41 -13.03
C PRO A 27 0.27 -10.68 -12.17
N ASP A 28 0.21 -10.53 -10.85
CA ASP A 28 0.10 -11.61 -9.89
C ASP A 28 -1.22 -12.39 -9.97
N GLN A 29 -2.23 -11.85 -10.64
CA GLN A 29 -3.53 -12.48 -10.87
C GLN A 29 -3.57 -13.34 -12.16
N TRP A 30 -2.52 -13.32 -12.96
CA TRP A 30 -2.45 -13.98 -14.27
C TRP A 30 -1.23 -14.89 -14.36
N PRO A 31 -1.28 -15.95 -15.19
CA PRO A 31 -0.10 -16.73 -15.51
C PRO A 31 1.00 -15.88 -16.17
N GLU A 32 2.25 -16.21 -15.90
CA GLU A 32 3.41 -15.41 -16.35
C GLU A 32 3.49 -15.30 -17.89
N GLU A 33 2.96 -16.30 -18.61
CA GLU A 33 2.90 -16.33 -20.08
C GLU A 33 2.10 -15.17 -20.68
N VAL A 34 1.16 -14.59 -19.91
CA VAL A 34 0.32 -13.46 -20.34
C VAL A 34 1.08 -12.12 -20.28
N TRP A 35 2.10 -12.02 -19.44
CA TRP A 35 2.79 -10.75 -19.21
C TRP A 35 3.47 -10.15 -20.45
N ASP A 36 3.93 -10.97 -21.39
CA ASP A 36 4.54 -10.49 -22.63
C ASP A 36 3.51 -9.80 -23.53
N GLU A 37 2.30 -10.35 -23.62
CA GLU A 37 1.20 -9.74 -24.36
C GLU A 37 0.73 -8.45 -23.69
N ASP A 38 0.57 -8.45 -22.36
CA ASP A 38 0.18 -7.27 -21.58
C ASP A 38 1.16 -6.11 -21.82
N VAL A 39 2.46 -6.37 -21.73
CA VAL A 39 3.50 -5.36 -21.95
C VAL A 39 3.46 -4.83 -23.37
N ALA A 40 3.27 -5.70 -24.36
CA ALA A 40 3.15 -5.28 -25.77
C ALA A 40 1.92 -4.38 -26.00
N LEU A 41 0.79 -4.70 -25.38
CA LEU A 41 -0.42 -3.88 -25.43
C LEU A 41 -0.25 -2.53 -24.72
N MET A 42 0.43 -2.51 -23.56
CA MET A 42 0.78 -1.28 -22.87
C MET A 42 1.66 -0.36 -23.74
N GLN A 43 2.66 -0.92 -24.41
CA GLN A 43 3.52 -0.16 -25.34
C GLN A 43 2.71 0.43 -26.51
N GLN A 44 1.80 -0.35 -27.11
CA GLN A 44 0.91 0.12 -28.18
C GLN A 44 0.00 1.26 -27.71
N ALA A 45 -0.49 1.18 -26.47
CA ALA A 45 -1.31 2.22 -25.86
C ALA A 45 -0.51 3.46 -25.41
N GLY A 46 0.81 3.43 -25.47
CA GLY A 46 1.68 4.52 -25.03
C GLY A 46 1.84 4.63 -23.51
N VAL A 47 1.52 3.57 -22.77
CA VAL A 47 1.74 3.47 -21.32
C VAL A 47 3.23 3.57 -21.03
N ASN A 48 3.59 4.36 -20.01
CA ASN A 48 4.98 4.58 -19.60
C ASN A 48 5.21 4.52 -18.09
N LEU A 49 4.13 4.32 -17.31
CA LEU A 49 4.14 4.09 -15.86
C LEU A 49 2.99 3.15 -15.50
N VAL A 50 3.24 2.20 -14.60
CA VAL A 50 2.18 1.37 -13.99
C VAL A 50 2.41 1.22 -12.50
N SER A 51 1.31 1.17 -11.72
CA SER A 51 1.36 0.80 -10.31
C SER A 51 1.24 -0.72 -10.20
N VAL A 52 2.16 -1.37 -9.46
CA VAL A 52 2.18 -2.83 -9.28
C VAL A 52 2.18 -3.22 -7.81
N ALA A 53 1.76 -4.43 -7.52
CA ALA A 53 1.75 -5.06 -6.18
C ALA A 53 0.79 -4.42 -5.17
N ILE A 54 -0.24 -3.68 -5.60
CA ILE A 54 -1.15 -2.91 -4.73
C ILE A 54 -1.83 -3.80 -3.68
N PHE A 55 -2.20 -5.03 -4.06
CA PHE A 55 -2.92 -5.98 -3.20
C PHE A 55 -2.15 -7.29 -2.99
N SER A 56 -0.85 -7.31 -3.25
CA SER A 56 -0.07 -8.55 -3.40
C SER A 56 0.62 -9.00 -2.10
N TRP A 57 0.22 -8.49 -0.91
CA TRP A 57 0.91 -8.85 0.34
C TRP A 57 1.03 -10.35 0.54
N ALA A 58 -0.07 -11.10 0.32
CA ALA A 58 -0.05 -12.57 0.47
C ALA A 58 0.95 -13.29 -0.46
N LYS A 59 1.34 -12.66 -1.58
CA LYS A 59 2.33 -13.20 -2.50
C LYS A 59 3.74 -12.70 -2.18
N LEU A 60 3.85 -11.51 -1.60
CA LEU A 60 5.13 -10.94 -1.14
C LEU A 60 5.60 -11.56 0.19
N GLU A 61 4.66 -12.01 1.02
CA GLU A 61 4.89 -12.66 2.30
C GLU A 61 3.88 -13.81 2.45
N PRO A 62 4.13 -14.97 1.79
CA PRO A 62 3.22 -16.10 1.77
C PRO A 62 3.03 -16.77 3.13
N GLU A 63 4.04 -16.67 4.00
CA GLU A 63 4.02 -17.11 5.40
C GLU A 63 4.65 -16.03 6.26
N GLU A 64 4.33 -16.01 7.55
CA GLU A 64 4.86 -15.02 8.49
C GLU A 64 6.39 -14.97 8.46
N GLY A 65 6.94 -13.80 8.12
CA GLY A 65 8.37 -13.54 8.06
C GLY A 65 9.10 -14.14 6.85
N VAL A 66 8.40 -14.84 5.97
CA VAL A 66 8.94 -15.41 4.72
C VAL A 66 8.60 -14.51 3.56
N TYR A 67 9.60 -13.80 3.04
CA TYR A 67 9.42 -12.86 1.93
C TYR A 67 9.86 -13.47 0.60
N ASP A 68 9.00 -13.33 -0.42
CA ASP A 68 9.26 -13.75 -1.81
C ASP A 68 9.03 -12.58 -2.78
N PHE A 69 10.11 -12.04 -3.31
CA PHE A 69 10.09 -10.95 -4.29
C PHE A 69 10.44 -11.41 -5.71
N ASP A 70 10.74 -12.69 -5.92
CA ASP A 70 11.26 -13.19 -7.20
C ASP A 70 10.31 -12.92 -8.39
N TRP A 71 9.00 -13.12 -8.18
CA TRP A 71 8.00 -12.85 -9.22
C TRP A 71 7.93 -11.35 -9.54
N LEU A 72 8.02 -10.49 -8.51
CA LEU A 72 7.94 -9.05 -8.66
C LEU A 72 9.20 -8.49 -9.32
N ASP A 73 10.37 -9.05 -9.02
CA ASP A 73 11.63 -8.73 -9.70
C ASP A 73 11.51 -8.98 -11.21
N ARG A 74 10.95 -10.13 -11.62
CA ARG A 74 10.75 -10.45 -13.04
C ARG A 74 9.76 -9.50 -13.72
N VAL A 75 8.68 -9.12 -13.03
CA VAL A 75 7.71 -8.13 -13.55
C VAL A 75 8.37 -6.77 -13.74
N ILE A 76 9.05 -6.26 -12.71
CA ILE A 76 9.71 -4.94 -12.75
C ILE A 76 10.78 -4.91 -13.85
N ASP A 77 11.59 -5.97 -13.98
CA ASP A 77 12.60 -6.06 -15.02
C ASP A 77 11.98 -6.09 -16.43
N LYS A 78 10.89 -6.84 -16.62
CA LYS A 78 10.16 -6.90 -17.90
C LYS A 78 9.58 -5.54 -18.28
N LEU A 79 8.89 -4.86 -17.37
CA LEU A 79 8.34 -3.52 -17.57
C LEU A 79 9.43 -2.51 -17.89
N GLY A 80 10.49 -2.49 -17.08
CA GLY A 80 11.60 -1.55 -17.22
C GLY A 80 12.34 -1.71 -18.57
N LYS A 81 12.59 -2.93 -19.01
CA LYS A 81 13.17 -3.23 -20.35
C LYS A 81 12.27 -2.77 -21.49
N ALA A 82 10.96 -2.77 -21.27
CA ALA A 82 9.99 -2.26 -22.23
C ALA A 82 9.83 -0.72 -22.21
N GLY A 83 10.55 -0.02 -21.31
CA GLY A 83 10.47 1.44 -21.13
C GLY A 83 9.27 1.91 -20.33
N ILE A 84 8.66 1.03 -19.54
CA ILE A 84 7.55 1.31 -18.64
C ILE A 84 8.11 1.39 -17.22
N ALA A 85 7.97 2.56 -16.59
CA ALA A 85 8.41 2.79 -15.21
C ALA A 85 7.41 2.18 -14.22
N VAL A 86 7.88 1.97 -13.01
CA VAL A 86 7.10 1.34 -11.93
C VAL A 86 6.85 2.32 -10.79
N ASP A 87 5.58 2.46 -10.43
CA ASP A 87 5.09 2.98 -9.17
C ASP A 87 4.84 1.77 -8.25
N LEU A 88 5.79 1.51 -7.33
CA LEU A 88 5.78 0.29 -6.54
C LEU A 88 4.89 0.44 -5.30
N ALA A 89 3.86 -0.40 -5.21
CA ALA A 89 2.96 -0.37 -4.07
C ALA A 89 3.50 -1.20 -2.89
N SER A 90 3.17 -0.75 -1.67
CA SER A 90 3.56 -1.44 -0.44
C SER A 90 2.82 -2.77 -0.21
N GLY A 91 1.72 -3.02 -0.94
CA GLY A 91 0.87 -4.22 -0.75
C GLY A 91 -0.01 -4.19 0.50
N THR A 92 0.18 -3.22 1.38
CA THR A 92 -0.40 -3.21 2.73
C THR A 92 -1.92 -3.00 2.80
N ALA A 93 -2.56 -2.69 1.67
CA ALA A 93 -4.02 -2.56 1.60
C ALA A 93 -4.77 -3.90 1.76
N SER A 94 -4.11 -5.04 1.54
CA SER A 94 -4.71 -6.38 1.64
C SER A 94 -3.85 -7.31 2.48
N PRO A 95 -4.02 -7.32 3.82
CA PRO A 95 -3.31 -8.25 4.68
C PRO A 95 -3.55 -9.70 4.27
N PRO A 96 -2.54 -10.58 4.38
CA PRO A 96 -2.66 -11.98 4.02
C PRO A 96 -3.56 -12.75 5.01
N MET A 97 -4.11 -13.86 4.56
CA MET A 97 -5.03 -14.68 5.38
C MET A 97 -4.35 -15.27 6.61
N TRP A 98 -3.06 -15.61 6.53
CA TRP A 98 -2.32 -16.10 7.70
C TRP A 98 -2.31 -15.08 8.84
N MET A 99 -2.20 -13.78 8.52
CA MET A 99 -2.23 -12.70 9.51
C MET A 99 -3.59 -12.58 10.20
N THR A 100 -4.69 -12.63 9.45
CA THR A 100 -6.03 -12.54 10.03
C THR A 100 -6.42 -13.80 10.83
N GLN A 101 -5.84 -14.95 10.50
CA GLN A 101 -6.02 -16.19 11.26
C GLN A 101 -5.23 -16.18 12.58
N ALA A 102 -3.98 -15.70 12.55
CA ALA A 102 -3.13 -15.59 13.74
C ALA A 102 -3.55 -14.41 14.64
N HIS A 103 -4.03 -13.33 14.05
CA HIS A 103 -4.33 -12.05 14.68
C HIS A 103 -5.72 -11.53 14.29
N PRO A 104 -6.82 -12.21 14.69
CA PRO A 104 -8.18 -11.75 14.35
C PRO A 104 -8.52 -10.39 14.94
N GLU A 105 -7.79 -9.94 15.94
CA GLU A 105 -7.92 -8.60 16.54
C GLU A 105 -7.55 -7.46 15.59
N ILE A 106 -6.90 -7.72 14.46
CA ILE A 106 -6.64 -6.69 13.45
C ILE A 106 -7.88 -6.29 12.65
N LEU A 107 -8.97 -7.06 12.72
CA LEU A 107 -10.19 -6.81 11.95
C LEU A 107 -10.98 -5.65 12.55
N TRP A 108 -11.40 -4.68 11.73
CA TRP A 108 -12.16 -3.53 12.21
C TRP A 108 -13.60 -3.90 12.60
N VAL A 109 -14.21 -3.07 13.43
CA VAL A 109 -15.55 -3.28 13.98
C VAL A 109 -16.48 -2.17 13.50
N ASP A 110 -17.67 -2.50 13.06
CA ASP A 110 -18.69 -1.54 12.66
C ASP A 110 -19.43 -0.92 13.86
N TYR A 111 -20.30 0.05 13.59
CA TYR A 111 -21.08 0.75 14.62
C TYR A 111 -22.10 -0.15 15.35
N ARG A 112 -22.38 -1.34 14.88
CA ARG A 112 -23.26 -2.34 15.53
C ARG A 112 -22.47 -3.32 16.39
N GLY A 113 -21.15 -3.28 16.34
CA GLY A 113 -20.27 -4.22 16.99
C GLY A 113 -19.94 -5.46 16.15
N ASP A 114 -20.34 -5.46 14.87
CA ASP A 114 -20.02 -6.56 13.97
C ASP A 114 -18.57 -6.47 13.48
N VAL A 115 -17.84 -7.59 13.58
CA VAL A 115 -16.45 -7.66 13.14
C VAL A 115 -16.42 -7.88 11.63
N CYS A 116 -15.70 -7.02 10.89
CA CYS A 116 -15.49 -7.17 9.46
C CYS A 116 -14.71 -8.47 9.19
N GLN A 117 -15.26 -9.32 8.33
CA GLN A 117 -14.61 -10.56 7.98
C GLN A 117 -13.62 -10.38 6.83
N PRO A 118 -12.53 -11.20 6.77
CA PRO A 118 -11.61 -11.21 5.64
C PRO A 118 -12.31 -11.51 4.31
N GLY A 119 -11.73 -10.99 3.21
CA GLY A 119 -12.27 -11.17 1.87
C GLY A 119 -12.74 -9.86 1.21
N ALA A 120 -12.91 -8.79 2.01
CA ALA A 120 -13.04 -7.43 1.50
C ALA A 120 -11.67 -6.73 1.50
N ARG A 121 -11.53 -5.68 0.71
CA ARG A 121 -10.38 -4.77 0.81
C ARG A 121 -10.39 -4.07 2.17
N GLN A 122 -9.20 -3.79 2.71
CA GLN A 122 -9.05 -2.98 3.92
C GLN A 122 -9.85 -3.51 5.12
N HIS A 123 -9.80 -4.82 5.35
CA HIS A 123 -10.47 -5.45 6.50
C HIS A 123 -9.72 -5.25 7.83
N TRP A 124 -8.65 -4.48 7.84
CA TRP A 124 -7.76 -4.22 8.97
C TRP A 124 -8.05 -2.89 9.69
N ARG A 125 -7.74 -2.83 10.97
CA ARG A 125 -7.82 -1.61 11.80
C ARG A 125 -6.60 -0.72 11.55
N ALA A 126 -6.81 0.52 11.17
CA ALA A 126 -5.73 1.50 10.98
C ALA A 126 -4.95 1.80 12.28
N THR A 127 -5.56 1.55 13.43
CA THR A 127 -4.99 1.81 14.77
C THR A 127 -4.40 0.56 15.43
N SER A 128 -4.45 -0.61 14.77
CA SER A 128 -3.88 -1.84 15.30
C SER A 128 -2.35 -1.77 15.34
N PRO A 129 -1.72 -1.93 16.53
CA PRO A 129 -0.26 -2.00 16.61
C PRO A 129 0.29 -3.25 15.91
N VAL A 130 -0.43 -4.37 15.97
CA VAL A 130 -0.05 -5.63 15.31
C VAL A 130 0.01 -5.45 13.80
N PHE A 131 -1.07 -4.93 13.20
CA PHE A 131 -1.06 -4.63 11.77
C PHE A 131 0.08 -3.67 11.38
N LEU A 132 0.28 -2.61 12.17
CA LEU A 132 1.33 -1.63 11.90
C LEU A 132 2.73 -2.26 11.91
N ASP A 133 3.02 -3.13 12.86
CA ASP A 133 4.33 -3.78 12.97
C ASP A 133 4.62 -4.67 11.75
N TYR A 134 3.65 -5.48 11.32
CA TYR A 134 3.79 -6.30 10.10
C TYR A 134 3.90 -5.44 8.83
N ALA A 135 3.04 -4.42 8.69
CA ALA A 135 3.08 -3.52 7.55
C ALA A 135 4.43 -2.80 7.43
N LEU A 136 4.97 -2.32 8.55
CA LEU A 136 6.30 -1.68 8.58
C LEU A 136 7.41 -2.68 8.28
N SER A 137 7.28 -3.94 8.71
CA SER A 137 8.25 -4.99 8.39
C SER A 137 8.31 -5.24 6.88
N LEU A 138 7.16 -5.48 6.24
CA LEU A 138 7.08 -5.64 4.79
C LEU A 138 7.65 -4.42 4.05
N CYS A 139 7.20 -3.20 4.43
CA CYS A 139 7.68 -1.98 3.79
C CYS A 139 9.19 -1.81 3.88
N ARG A 140 9.81 -2.14 5.03
CA ARG A 140 11.28 -2.09 5.18
C ARG A 140 11.96 -3.08 4.26
N LYS A 141 11.48 -4.33 4.20
CA LYS A 141 12.04 -5.37 3.32
C LYS A 141 11.96 -4.99 1.85
N MET A 142 10.81 -4.48 1.42
CA MET A 142 10.64 -3.98 0.05
C MET A 142 11.55 -2.78 -0.23
N ALA A 143 11.61 -1.82 0.69
CA ALA A 143 12.46 -0.64 0.51
C ALA A 143 13.95 -1.01 0.45
N GLU A 144 14.41 -1.94 1.29
CA GLU A 144 15.79 -2.45 1.26
C GLU A 144 16.10 -3.13 -0.08
N HIS A 145 15.17 -3.94 -0.60
CA HIS A 145 15.34 -4.71 -1.83
C HIS A 145 15.34 -3.82 -3.09
N TYR A 146 14.41 -2.86 -3.15
CA TYR A 146 14.18 -2.04 -4.36
C TYR A 146 14.82 -0.65 -4.37
N LYS A 147 15.52 -0.22 -3.30
CA LYS A 147 16.09 1.15 -3.16
C LYS A 147 16.97 1.60 -4.33
N ASP A 148 17.66 0.66 -4.97
CA ASP A 148 18.61 0.93 -6.06
C ASP A 148 18.07 0.44 -7.41
N ASN A 149 16.82 -0.01 -7.49
CA ASN A 149 16.21 -0.48 -8.73
C ASN A 149 15.89 0.71 -9.64
N PRO A 150 16.50 0.81 -10.85
CA PRO A 150 16.37 1.99 -11.71
C PRO A 150 14.98 2.15 -12.33
N TYR A 151 14.14 1.12 -12.29
CA TYR A 151 12.81 1.11 -12.89
C TYR A 151 11.73 1.55 -11.91
N VAL A 152 12.00 1.48 -10.60
CA VAL A 152 11.09 1.97 -9.55
C VAL A 152 11.30 3.48 -9.39
N VAL A 153 10.35 4.27 -9.85
CA VAL A 153 10.43 5.74 -9.88
C VAL A 153 9.57 6.42 -8.83
N SER A 154 8.59 5.72 -8.28
CA SER A 154 7.74 6.20 -7.18
C SER A 154 7.23 5.05 -6.31
N TRP A 155 6.64 5.40 -5.17
CA TRP A 155 6.06 4.46 -4.23
C TRP A 155 4.58 4.79 -3.99
N HIS A 156 3.72 3.81 -4.23
CA HIS A 156 2.32 3.81 -3.87
C HIS A 156 2.18 3.36 -2.40
N VAL A 157 2.13 4.33 -1.49
CA VAL A 157 2.24 4.08 -0.04
C VAL A 157 1.11 3.23 0.49
N SER A 158 -0.12 3.47 0.06
CA SER A 158 -1.30 2.63 0.36
C SER A 158 -2.42 2.95 -0.60
N ASN A 159 -3.39 2.04 -0.71
CA ASN A 159 -4.51 2.21 -1.62
C ASN A 159 -5.74 2.79 -0.89
N GLU A 160 -6.37 3.81 -1.48
CA GLU A 160 -7.71 4.34 -1.18
C GLU A 160 -8.04 4.51 0.31
N TYR A 161 -7.28 5.34 1.04
CA TYR A 161 -7.54 5.62 2.46
C TYR A 161 -9.00 5.97 2.74
N GLY A 162 -9.65 5.21 3.64
CA GLY A 162 -11.03 5.44 4.06
C GLY A 162 -12.09 5.10 3.01
N CYS A 163 -11.75 4.41 1.91
CA CYS A 163 -12.72 4.04 0.89
C CYS A 163 -13.72 3.00 1.37
N HIS A 164 -13.24 1.91 1.96
CA HIS A 164 -14.07 0.80 2.45
C HIS A 164 -14.19 0.78 3.98
N ASN A 165 -13.24 1.38 4.68
CA ASN A 165 -13.16 1.45 6.13
C ASN A 165 -13.08 2.92 6.57
N ARG A 166 -14.23 3.57 6.71
CA ARG A 166 -14.33 4.99 7.11
C ARG A 166 -14.30 5.17 8.61
N PHE A 167 -14.85 4.23 9.35
CA PHE A 167 -15.01 4.29 10.79
C PHE A 167 -14.71 2.91 11.39
N ASP A 168 -13.94 2.91 12.46
CA ASP A 168 -13.63 1.71 13.24
C ASP A 168 -14.08 1.96 14.68
N TYR A 169 -14.94 1.08 15.21
CA TYR A 169 -15.49 1.13 16.55
C TYR A 169 -14.83 0.11 17.49
N SER A 170 -13.63 -0.35 17.12
CA SER A 170 -12.85 -1.25 17.96
C SER A 170 -12.27 -0.54 19.18
N GLU A 171 -11.88 -1.34 20.19
CA GLU A 171 -11.19 -0.83 21.37
C GLU A 171 -9.86 -0.13 21.05
N ASP A 172 -9.15 -0.57 20.00
CA ASP A 172 -7.91 0.10 19.57
C ASP A 172 -8.19 1.49 19.02
N ALA A 173 -9.26 1.63 18.23
CA ALA A 173 -9.69 2.92 17.71
C ALA A 173 -10.15 3.85 18.82
N GLU A 174 -10.89 3.35 19.80
CA GLU A 174 -11.30 4.11 20.99
C GLU A 174 -10.09 4.62 21.77
N ARG A 175 -9.15 3.72 22.09
CA ARG A 175 -7.92 4.10 22.80
C ARG A 175 -7.07 5.11 22.04
N ALA A 176 -6.97 4.94 20.72
CA ALA A 176 -6.24 5.87 19.86
C ALA A 176 -6.91 7.25 19.82
N PHE A 177 -8.24 7.29 19.75
CA PHE A 177 -9.01 8.53 19.79
C PHE A 177 -8.88 9.25 21.13
N GLN A 178 -8.96 8.53 22.25
CA GLN A 178 -8.75 9.10 23.58
C GLN A 178 -7.36 9.74 23.71
N LYS A 179 -6.30 9.05 23.30
CA LYS A 179 -4.93 9.59 23.30
C LYS A 179 -4.80 10.82 22.37
N TRP A 180 -5.46 10.81 21.24
CA TRP A 180 -5.45 11.95 20.33
C TRP A 180 -6.17 13.16 20.95
N CYS A 181 -7.32 12.95 21.60
CA CYS A 181 -8.04 14.00 22.34
C CYS A 181 -7.19 14.58 23.47
N GLU A 182 -6.56 13.75 24.28
CA GLU A 182 -5.65 14.17 25.34
C GLU A 182 -4.51 15.04 24.81
N LYS A 183 -3.85 14.57 23.75
CA LYS A 183 -2.77 15.32 23.10
C LYS A 183 -3.24 16.66 22.55
N LYS A 184 -4.44 16.72 21.97
CA LYS A 184 -4.96 17.91 21.28
C LYS A 184 -5.57 18.93 22.23
N TYR A 185 -6.28 18.48 23.25
CA TYR A 185 -7.10 19.34 24.13
C TYR A 185 -6.58 19.42 25.56
N GLY A 186 -5.77 18.48 26.00
CA GLY A 186 -5.16 18.44 27.35
C GLY A 186 -6.10 17.94 28.45
N THR A 187 -7.36 18.33 28.43
CA THR A 187 -8.35 17.94 29.46
C THR A 187 -9.69 17.57 28.84
N ILE A 188 -10.48 16.75 29.56
CA ILE A 188 -11.83 16.36 29.13
C ILE A 188 -12.76 17.57 28.99
N ASP A 189 -12.65 18.53 29.91
CA ASP A 189 -13.44 19.77 29.88
C ASP A 189 -13.16 20.64 28.66
N ALA A 190 -11.91 20.57 28.11
CA ALA A 190 -11.55 21.26 26.90
C ALA A 190 -12.10 20.55 25.65
N VAL A 191 -12.29 19.23 25.71
CA VAL A 191 -12.98 18.46 24.66
C VAL A 191 -14.45 18.83 24.63
N ASP A 192 -15.12 18.83 25.79
CA ASP A 192 -16.55 19.11 25.92
C ASP A 192 -16.91 20.53 25.45
N ARG A 193 -16.12 21.54 25.81
CA ARG A 193 -16.34 22.93 25.36
C ARG A 193 -16.26 23.14 23.86
N LYS A 194 -15.60 22.25 23.09
CA LYS A 194 -15.49 22.35 21.62
C LYS A 194 -16.49 21.47 20.88
N SER A 195 -17.21 20.59 21.56
CA SER A 195 -18.27 19.77 20.98
C SER A 195 -19.64 20.46 20.93
N VAL A 196 -19.75 21.69 21.44
CA VAL A 196 -20.99 22.49 21.55
C VAL A 196 -21.06 23.58 20.47
N VAL A 197 -20.47 23.36 19.30
CA VAL A 197 -20.61 24.28 18.15
C VAL A 197 -21.24 23.58 16.98
#